data_8111b33f4d05058b156a5eeb040892b5
#
_entry.id   8111b33f4d05058b156a5eeb040892b5
#
_cell.length_a   1.000
_cell.length_b   1.000
_cell.length_c   1.000
_cell.angle_alpha   90.00
_cell.angle_beta   90.00
_cell.angle_gamma   90.00
#
_symmetry.space_group_name_H-M   'P 1'
#
loop_
_entity.id
_entity.type
_entity.pdbx_description
1 polymer ?
#
loop_
_entity_poly.entity_id
_entity_poly.type
_entity_poly.pdbx_seq_one_letter_code
_entity_poly.pdbx_strand_id
1 'polypeptide(L)'
;MRLDYHMHTRFSDGRSDLSDHVAEAAKRRIDEIGFSDHIHFRKEDWSMDHADLPKYVDNITTLKKKSQTSIKMGLEVDFVPYPMEDLMKMIKQWDFDYLIGSIHHIGDWLVDSEKEIEEWKRRDVDQVYRQYFNVVQAMAKTQLFDIVGHLDLVKKFNYRPRNDLTDLLLETVQTIGKSGMCIEINTGGLRKPCHEIYPSEKLLKMCFDNGLPITFGSDAHSPEDVGAGFHKAVDLVKQVGYVEIARFTRRERDFVEL
;
A
#
# COMPACT_ATOMS: atom_id res chain seq x y z
N MET A 1 -3.75 -19.40 -3.48
CA MET A 1 -2.44 -18.94 -2.97
C MET A 1 -2.64 -17.77 -2.04
N ARG A 2 -1.91 -17.71 -0.89
CA ARG A 2 -1.99 -16.59 0.07
C ARG A 2 -0.74 -15.73 -0.08
N LEU A 3 -0.90 -14.45 -0.35
CA LEU A 3 0.21 -13.51 -0.46
C LEU A 3 -0.04 -12.25 0.39
N ASP A 4 1.04 -11.60 0.84
CA ASP A 4 1.02 -10.37 1.63
C ASP A 4 2.17 -9.47 1.18
N TYR A 5 1.87 -8.38 0.49
CA TYR A 5 2.88 -7.51 -0.13
C TYR A 5 3.11 -6.18 0.60
N HIS A 6 2.49 -6.00 1.78
CA HIS A 6 2.63 -4.75 2.49
C HIS A 6 2.99 -5.01 3.95
N MET A 7 4.27 -4.83 4.26
CA MET A 7 4.78 -4.94 5.63
C MET A 7 6.05 -4.11 5.82
N HIS A 8 6.21 -3.61 7.04
CA HIS A 8 7.25 -2.70 7.47
C HIS A 8 8.14 -3.35 8.52
N THR A 9 9.42 -3.01 8.48
CA THR A 9 10.43 -3.51 9.39
C THR A 9 11.16 -2.36 10.07
N ARG A 10 12.20 -2.68 10.86
CA ARG A 10 13.04 -1.64 11.48
C ARG A 10 13.87 -0.81 10.50
N PHE A 11 13.74 -1.05 9.20
CA PHE A 11 14.28 -0.15 8.19
C PHE A 11 13.45 1.12 8.05
N SER A 12 12.16 1.05 8.39
CA SER A 12 11.27 2.20 8.49
C SER A 12 10.64 2.28 9.90
N ASP A 13 9.35 2.26 10.02
CA ASP A 13 8.62 2.38 11.28
C ASP A 13 8.10 1.05 11.85
N GLY A 14 8.43 -0.06 11.22
CA GLY A 14 8.13 -1.40 11.75
C GLY A 14 8.92 -1.72 13.03
N ARG A 15 8.38 -2.61 13.85
CA ARG A 15 8.91 -2.91 15.21
C ARG A 15 9.83 -4.10 15.26
N SER A 16 9.97 -4.87 14.17
CA SER A 16 10.69 -6.14 14.14
C SER A 16 11.57 -6.27 12.91
N ASP A 17 12.45 -7.25 12.95
CA ASP A 17 13.35 -7.54 11.83
C ASP A 17 12.64 -8.37 10.74
N LEU A 18 13.19 -8.38 9.53
CA LEU A 18 12.71 -9.16 8.40
C LEU A 18 12.46 -10.63 8.75
N SER A 19 13.36 -11.26 9.50
CA SER A 19 13.27 -12.68 9.89
C SER A 19 12.05 -13.01 10.74
N ASP A 20 11.61 -12.07 11.58
CA ASP A 20 10.47 -12.27 12.48
C ASP A 20 9.17 -12.35 11.67
N HIS A 21 9.03 -11.47 10.65
CA HIS A 21 7.90 -11.51 9.72
C HIS A 21 7.86 -12.79 8.90
N VAL A 22 9.03 -13.26 8.41
CA VAL A 22 9.12 -14.55 7.68
C VAL A 22 8.70 -15.71 8.56
N ALA A 23 9.16 -15.75 9.81
CA ALA A 23 8.79 -16.80 10.76
C ALA A 23 7.27 -16.82 11.03
N GLU A 24 6.67 -15.66 11.17
CA GLU A 24 5.21 -15.56 11.38
C GLU A 24 4.42 -15.92 10.12
N ALA A 25 4.87 -15.49 8.94
CA ALA A 25 4.26 -15.88 7.66
C ALA A 25 4.23 -17.40 7.49
N ALA A 26 5.33 -18.08 7.82
CA ALA A 26 5.40 -19.53 7.79
C ALA A 26 4.40 -20.19 8.74
N LYS A 27 4.26 -19.71 9.98
CA LYS A 27 3.25 -20.19 10.95
C LYS A 27 1.83 -20.03 10.42
N ARG A 28 1.54 -18.90 9.76
CA ARG A 28 0.22 -18.59 9.20
C ARG A 28 -0.02 -19.22 7.84
N ARG A 29 0.96 -19.95 7.31
CA ARG A 29 0.91 -20.59 5.99
C ARG A 29 0.60 -19.59 4.87
N ILE A 30 1.30 -18.45 4.90
CA ILE A 30 1.32 -17.48 3.82
C ILE A 30 2.39 -17.94 2.84
N ASP A 31 2.03 -18.15 1.58
CA ASP A 31 2.88 -18.75 0.57
C ASP A 31 3.96 -17.79 0.07
N GLU A 32 3.60 -16.50 -0.03
CA GLU A 32 4.48 -15.46 -0.53
C GLU A 32 4.28 -14.16 0.26
N ILE A 33 5.38 -13.54 0.68
CA ILE A 33 5.39 -12.24 1.35
C ILE A 33 6.27 -11.25 0.61
N GLY A 34 5.99 -9.97 0.77
CA GLY A 34 6.80 -8.90 0.23
C GLY A 34 7.07 -7.83 1.29
N PHE A 35 8.33 -7.44 1.41
CA PHE A 35 8.70 -6.30 2.24
C PHE A 35 8.55 -5.02 1.45
N SER A 36 8.01 -3.99 2.09
CA SER A 36 7.68 -2.71 1.47
C SER A 36 7.91 -1.55 2.43
N ASP A 37 9.07 -1.53 3.10
CA ASP A 37 9.42 -0.44 4.01
C ASP A 37 9.24 0.92 3.34
N HIS A 38 8.80 1.91 4.12
CA HIS A 38 8.59 3.28 3.64
C HIS A 38 9.88 3.90 3.10
N ILE A 39 9.77 4.58 1.96
CA ILE A 39 10.79 5.48 1.47
C ILE A 39 10.16 6.77 0.99
N HIS A 40 10.70 7.90 1.40
CA HIS A 40 10.22 9.23 1.07
C HIS A 40 11.32 10.05 0.41
N PHE A 41 10.99 11.04 -0.42
CA PHE A 41 11.99 11.86 -1.12
C PHE A 41 12.77 12.79 -0.17
N ARG A 42 12.20 13.11 1.01
CA ARG A 42 12.87 13.76 2.13
C ARG A 42 13.10 12.75 3.23
N LYS A 43 14.00 13.09 4.15
CA LYS A 43 14.16 12.30 5.39
C LYS A 43 12.98 12.58 6.32
N GLU A 44 12.25 11.53 6.65
CA GLU A 44 11.17 11.53 7.63
C GLU A 44 11.50 10.53 8.75
N ASP A 45 11.05 10.79 9.96
CA ASP A 45 11.34 9.92 11.11
C ASP A 45 10.77 8.50 10.97
N TRP A 46 9.75 8.34 10.15
CA TRP A 46 9.05 7.07 9.91
C TRP A 46 9.48 6.37 8.62
N SER A 47 10.30 7.00 7.77
CA SER A 47 10.79 6.43 6.52
C SER A 47 12.23 5.94 6.64
N MET A 48 12.59 4.95 5.83
CA MET A 48 13.95 4.46 5.69
C MET A 48 14.89 5.58 5.22
N ASP A 49 16.07 5.70 5.85
CA ASP A 49 17.12 6.57 5.34
C ASP A 49 17.63 6.03 3.99
N HIS A 50 17.79 6.91 3.01
CA HIS A 50 18.31 6.53 1.69
C HIS A 50 19.65 5.78 1.75
N ALA A 51 20.48 6.10 2.74
CA ALA A 51 21.76 5.42 2.97
C ALA A 51 21.61 3.95 3.40
N ASP A 52 20.45 3.56 3.95
CA ASP A 52 20.17 2.18 4.36
C ASP A 52 19.59 1.32 3.23
N LEU A 53 19.20 1.90 2.09
CA LEU A 53 18.63 1.16 0.97
C LEU A 53 19.50 0.00 0.47
N PRO A 54 20.84 0.15 0.30
CA PRO A 54 21.71 -0.96 -0.08
C PRO A 54 21.67 -2.11 0.94
N LYS A 55 21.65 -1.80 2.22
CA LYS A 55 21.57 -2.78 3.31
C LYS A 55 20.21 -3.49 3.35
N TYR A 56 19.12 -2.76 3.11
CA TYR A 56 17.78 -3.33 2.96
C TYR A 56 17.74 -4.37 1.85
N VAL A 57 18.23 -4.03 0.66
CA VAL A 57 18.29 -4.92 -0.50
C VAL A 57 19.14 -6.15 -0.22
N ASP A 58 20.33 -5.99 0.38
CA ASP A 58 21.23 -7.09 0.70
C ASP A 58 20.62 -8.05 1.72
N ASN A 59 19.98 -7.53 2.75
CA ASN A 59 19.31 -8.33 3.78
C ASN A 59 18.15 -9.16 3.19
N ILE A 60 17.29 -8.56 2.36
CA ILE A 60 16.20 -9.29 1.70
C ILE A 60 16.77 -10.34 0.75
N THR A 61 17.77 -10.00 -0.05
CA THR A 61 18.42 -10.93 -0.99
C THR A 61 19.03 -12.12 -0.26
N THR A 62 19.64 -11.88 0.88
CA THR A 62 20.20 -12.94 1.73
C THR A 62 19.10 -13.82 2.32
N LEU A 63 18.00 -13.22 2.77
CA LEU A 63 16.87 -13.92 3.37
C LEU A 63 16.12 -14.76 2.33
N LYS A 64 15.93 -14.25 1.11
CA LYS A 64 15.37 -15.00 -0.05
C LYS A 64 16.07 -16.35 -0.28
N LYS A 65 17.38 -16.40 -0.14
CA LYS A 65 18.18 -17.61 -0.35
C LYS A 65 18.02 -18.67 0.76
N LYS A 66 17.58 -18.26 1.95
CA LYS A 66 17.49 -19.12 3.15
C LYS A 66 16.06 -19.52 3.50
N SER A 67 15.07 -18.77 3.05
CA SER A 67 13.67 -18.96 3.39
C SER A 67 13.00 -20.02 2.50
N GLN A 68 12.08 -20.78 3.10
CA GLN A 68 11.14 -21.63 2.37
C GLN A 68 9.90 -20.85 1.90
N THR A 69 9.54 -19.77 2.59
CA THR A 69 8.50 -18.83 2.15
C THR A 69 9.05 -18.03 0.98
N SER A 70 8.28 -17.89 -0.08
CA SER A 70 8.63 -16.99 -1.19
C SER A 70 8.66 -15.54 -0.67
N ILE A 71 9.77 -14.84 -0.94
CA ILE A 71 9.95 -13.45 -0.49
C ILE A 71 10.08 -12.55 -1.72
N LYS A 72 9.33 -11.47 -1.75
CA LYS A 72 9.43 -10.40 -2.74
C LYS A 72 10.05 -9.17 -2.10
N MET A 73 10.70 -8.38 -2.92
CA MET A 73 11.35 -7.13 -2.51
C MET A 73 10.59 -5.97 -3.14
N GLY A 74 9.97 -5.17 -2.33
CA GLY A 74 9.25 -3.97 -2.71
C GLY A 74 9.68 -2.77 -1.87
N LEU A 75 9.03 -1.67 -2.12
CA LEU A 75 9.06 -0.44 -1.32
C LEU A 75 7.66 0.16 -1.30
N GLU A 76 7.29 0.75 -0.19
CA GLU A 76 6.20 1.73 -0.14
C GLU A 76 6.80 3.12 -0.32
N VAL A 77 6.52 3.69 -1.48
CA VAL A 77 7.05 5.00 -1.87
C VAL A 77 5.98 6.04 -1.63
N ASP A 78 6.26 6.96 -0.72
CA ASP A 78 5.39 8.11 -0.51
C ASP A 78 5.40 9.04 -1.69
N PHE A 79 4.24 9.15 -2.33
CA PHE A 79 4.07 10.08 -3.42
C PHE A 79 3.68 11.47 -2.91
N VAL A 80 4.45 12.43 -3.34
CA VAL A 80 4.13 13.86 -3.23
C VAL A 80 4.24 14.48 -4.63
N PRO A 81 3.42 15.49 -4.97
CA PRO A 81 3.44 16.12 -6.29
C PRO A 81 4.65 17.04 -6.48
N TYR A 82 5.83 16.57 -6.10
CA TYR A 82 7.15 17.20 -6.30
C TYR A 82 8.01 16.34 -7.22
N PRO A 83 9.11 16.89 -7.75
CA PRO A 83 10.06 16.13 -8.54
C PRO A 83 10.58 14.91 -7.78
N MET A 84 10.28 13.72 -8.28
CA MET A 84 10.70 12.44 -7.69
C MET A 84 11.85 11.80 -8.47
N GLU A 85 12.44 12.52 -9.42
CA GLU A 85 13.43 11.96 -10.36
C GLU A 85 14.64 11.38 -9.64
N ASP A 86 15.17 12.05 -8.62
CA ASP A 86 16.37 11.57 -7.91
C ASP A 86 16.08 10.35 -7.05
N LEU A 87 14.92 10.32 -6.35
CA LEU A 87 14.47 9.13 -5.64
C LEU A 87 14.27 7.96 -6.60
N MET A 88 13.60 8.18 -7.72
CA MET A 88 13.35 7.12 -8.70
C MET A 88 14.63 6.65 -9.41
N LYS A 89 15.60 7.53 -9.64
CA LYS A 89 16.94 7.11 -10.14
C LYS A 89 17.66 6.21 -9.13
N MET A 90 17.55 6.52 -7.83
CA MET A 90 18.14 5.69 -6.78
C MET A 90 17.45 4.32 -6.73
N ILE A 91 16.12 4.28 -6.71
CA ILE A 91 15.34 3.03 -6.66
C ILE A 91 15.64 2.15 -7.89
N LYS A 92 15.73 2.74 -9.09
CA LYS A 92 16.00 2.02 -10.35
C LYS A 92 17.39 1.36 -10.43
N GLN A 93 18.27 1.58 -9.46
CA GLN A 93 19.56 0.85 -9.39
C GLN A 93 19.37 -0.59 -8.88
N TRP A 94 18.17 -0.96 -8.42
CA TRP A 94 17.88 -2.24 -7.79
C TRP A 94 16.71 -2.94 -8.47
N ASP A 95 16.75 -4.28 -8.47
CA ASP A 95 15.71 -5.13 -9.06
C ASP A 95 14.57 -5.37 -8.05
N PHE A 96 13.73 -4.38 -7.83
CA PHE A 96 12.51 -4.54 -7.04
C PHE A 96 11.49 -5.40 -7.77
N ASP A 97 10.74 -6.21 -7.01
CA ASP A 97 9.64 -7.02 -7.54
C ASP A 97 8.39 -6.17 -7.77
N TYR A 98 8.17 -5.14 -6.94
CA TYR A 98 7.07 -4.17 -7.06
C TYR A 98 7.37 -2.87 -6.31
N LEU A 99 6.64 -1.81 -6.66
CA LEU A 99 6.61 -0.54 -5.93
C LEU A 99 5.16 -0.19 -5.61
N ILE A 100 4.87 0.02 -4.32
CA ILE A 100 3.61 0.59 -3.85
C ILE A 100 3.75 2.11 -3.88
N GLY A 101 2.79 2.79 -4.49
CA GLY A 101 2.65 4.23 -4.38
C GLY A 101 1.57 4.56 -3.36
N SER A 102 1.91 5.34 -2.34
CA SER A 102 1.00 5.69 -1.24
C SER A 102 0.89 7.18 -1.04
N ILE A 103 -0.25 7.63 -0.54
CA ILE A 103 -0.52 9.02 -0.22
C ILE A 103 -0.70 9.17 1.27
N HIS A 104 0.29 9.75 1.94
CA HIS A 104 0.22 10.11 3.36
C HIS A 104 0.10 11.62 3.55
N HIS A 105 0.52 12.41 2.56
CA HIS A 105 0.52 13.87 2.64
C HIS A 105 -0.50 14.54 1.72
N ILE A 106 -1.14 15.58 2.23
CA ILE A 106 -1.87 16.57 1.44
C ILE A 106 -1.18 17.92 1.63
N GLY A 107 -0.34 18.33 0.68
CA GLY A 107 0.61 19.41 0.89
C GLY A 107 1.65 19.02 1.94
N ASP A 108 1.81 19.84 2.97
CA ASP A 108 2.74 19.55 4.09
C ASP A 108 2.05 18.82 5.26
N TRP A 109 0.76 18.51 5.16
CA TRP A 109 0.00 17.85 6.22
C TRP A 109 0.01 16.33 6.07
N LEU A 110 0.48 15.63 7.11
CA LEU A 110 0.45 14.17 7.20
C LEU A 110 -0.95 13.71 7.64
N VAL A 111 -1.81 13.41 6.66
CA VAL A 111 -3.27 13.23 6.82
C VAL A 111 -3.65 12.05 7.72
N ASP A 112 -2.77 11.09 7.86
CA ASP A 112 -2.97 9.85 8.62
C ASP A 112 -2.18 9.80 9.93
N SER A 113 -1.51 10.90 10.33
CA SER A 113 -0.76 11.00 11.58
C SER A 113 -1.67 11.26 12.78
N GLU A 114 -1.54 10.44 13.84
CA GLU A 114 -2.21 10.68 15.11
C GLU A 114 -1.76 11.99 15.77
N LYS A 115 -0.51 12.42 15.51
CA LYS A 115 0.02 13.68 16.03
C LYS A 115 -0.67 14.89 15.41
N GLU A 116 -1.23 14.73 14.22
CA GLU A 116 -1.87 15.81 13.46
C GLU A 116 -3.40 15.68 13.36
N ILE A 117 -3.99 14.78 14.16
CA ILE A 117 -5.44 14.50 14.12
C ILE A 117 -6.31 15.74 14.37
N GLU A 118 -5.82 16.73 15.13
CA GLU A 118 -6.53 17.99 15.42
C GLU A 118 -6.74 18.85 14.16
N GLU A 119 -5.90 18.69 13.12
CA GLU A 119 -6.07 19.37 11.85
C GLU A 119 -7.37 18.98 11.14
N TRP A 120 -7.85 17.75 11.32
CA TRP A 120 -9.13 17.30 10.79
C TRP A 120 -10.31 18.13 11.28
N LYS A 121 -10.28 18.62 12.53
CA LYS A 121 -11.34 19.43 13.13
C LYS A 121 -11.38 20.86 12.56
N ARG A 122 -10.28 21.30 11.94
CA ARG A 122 -10.11 22.64 11.38
C ARG A 122 -10.39 22.72 9.89
N ARG A 123 -10.53 21.55 9.23
CA ARG A 123 -10.65 21.46 7.77
C ARG A 123 -12.03 20.99 7.35
N ASP A 124 -12.44 21.40 6.16
CA ASP A 124 -13.60 20.85 5.50
C ASP A 124 -13.27 19.43 5.00
N VAL A 125 -13.97 18.42 5.54
CA VAL A 125 -13.72 17.02 5.23
C VAL A 125 -13.94 16.71 3.74
N ASP A 126 -14.95 17.31 3.10
CA ASP A 126 -15.22 17.12 1.68
C ASP A 126 -14.06 17.65 0.82
N GLN A 127 -13.47 18.79 1.20
CA GLN A 127 -12.29 19.34 0.52
C GLN A 127 -11.05 18.46 0.74
N VAL A 128 -10.87 17.92 1.94
CA VAL A 128 -9.76 16.99 2.23
C VAL A 128 -9.83 15.75 1.34
N TYR A 129 -11.02 15.15 1.21
CA TYR A 129 -11.21 14.00 0.32
C TYR A 129 -10.95 14.35 -1.15
N ARG A 130 -11.41 15.52 -1.62
CA ARG A 130 -11.14 15.98 -2.99
C ARG A 130 -9.63 16.15 -3.23
N GLN A 131 -8.95 16.79 -2.30
CA GLN A 131 -7.49 16.99 -2.40
C GLN A 131 -6.76 15.64 -2.39
N TYR A 132 -7.13 14.71 -1.49
CA TYR A 132 -6.53 13.38 -1.40
C TYR A 132 -6.66 12.62 -2.73
N PHE A 133 -7.86 12.49 -3.28
CA PHE A 133 -8.09 11.77 -4.53
C PHE A 133 -7.47 12.47 -5.74
N ASN A 134 -7.34 13.80 -5.74
CA ASN A 134 -6.58 14.51 -6.76
C ASN A 134 -5.08 14.13 -6.72
N VAL A 135 -4.51 13.96 -5.52
CA VAL A 135 -3.12 13.50 -5.38
C VAL A 135 -2.98 12.03 -5.83
N VAL A 136 -3.94 11.16 -5.51
CA VAL A 136 -3.99 9.78 -6.05
C VAL A 136 -4.02 9.77 -7.57
N GLN A 137 -4.84 10.62 -8.20
CA GLN A 137 -4.87 10.74 -9.67
C GLN A 137 -3.53 11.27 -10.23
N ALA A 138 -2.90 12.23 -9.55
CA ALA A 138 -1.60 12.74 -9.95
C ALA A 138 -0.54 11.62 -9.88
N MET A 139 -0.53 10.84 -8.81
CA MET A 139 0.34 9.66 -8.66
C MET A 139 0.13 8.65 -9.80
N ALA A 140 -1.11 8.27 -10.06
CA ALA A 140 -1.43 7.30 -11.11
C ALA A 140 -0.96 7.77 -12.50
N LYS A 141 -1.07 9.06 -12.81
CA LYS A 141 -0.62 9.64 -14.09
C LYS A 141 0.89 9.54 -14.29
N THR A 142 1.69 9.38 -13.23
CA THR A 142 3.15 9.23 -13.36
C THR A 142 3.56 7.88 -13.92
N GLN A 143 2.74 6.84 -13.77
CA GLN A 143 3.06 5.46 -14.15
C GLN A 143 4.36 4.92 -13.51
N LEU A 144 4.74 5.45 -12.35
CA LEU A 144 5.97 5.06 -11.67
C LEU A 144 5.82 3.80 -10.80
N PHE A 145 4.59 3.49 -10.39
CA PHE A 145 4.26 2.50 -9.39
C PHE A 145 3.45 1.34 -9.98
N ASP A 146 3.49 0.19 -9.31
CA ASP A 146 2.78 -1.03 -9.72
C ASP A 146 1.47 -1.21 -8.95
N ILE A 147 1.44 -0.74 -7.70
CA ILE A 147 0.34 -0.92 -6.76
C ILE A 147 -0.04 0.44 -6.18
N VAL A 148 -1.34 0.71 -6.09
CA VAL A 148 -1.87 1.81 -5.27
C VAL A 148 -2.07 1.27 -3.87
N GLY A 149 -1.28 1.78 -2.90
CA GLY A 149 -1.41 1.43 -1.49
C GLY A 149 -2.69 2.01 -0.88
N HIS A 150 -3.32 1.30 0.05
CA HIS A 150 -4.49 1.73 0.87
C HIS A 150 -5.28 2.90 0.27
N LEU A 151 -5.87 2.69 -0.91
CA LEU A 151 -6.45 3.70 -1.84
C LEU A 151 -7.27 4.81 -1.18
N ASP A 152 -8.00 4.53 -0.11
CA ASP A 152 -8.82 5.48 0.64
C ASP A 152 -8.36 5.64 2.11
N LEU A 153 -7.05 5.71 2.34
CA LEU A 153 -6.44 5.92 3.67
C LEU A 153 -6.99 7.18 4.36
N VAL A 154 -7.41 8.15 3.60
CA VAL A 154 -8.04 9.39 4.09
C VAL A 154 -9.19 9.15 5.07
N LYS A 155 -9.80 7.95 5.09
CA LYS A 155 -10.85 7.56 6.04
C LYS A 155 -10.33 7.03 7.38
N LYS A 156 -8.99 6.89 7.57
CA LYS A 156 -8.34 6.23 8.71
C LYS A 156 -8.93 6.62 10.08
N PHE A 157 -9.14 7.92 10.31
CA PHE A 157 -9.69 8.46 11.56
C PHE A 157 -11.21 8.56 11.59
N ASN A 158 -11.89 7.91 10.64
CA ASN A 158 -13.35 7.88 10.52
C ASN A 158 -14.01 9.24 10.25
N TYR A 159 -13.28 10.24 9.78
CA TYR A 159 -13.87 11.42 9.19
C TYR A 159 -14.43 11.06 7.81
N ARG A 160 -15.70 11.40 7.58
CA ARG A 160 -16.41 11.01 6.35
C ARG A 160 -16.96 12.23 5.63
N PRO A 161 -16.92 12.28 4.30
CA PRO A 161 -17.50 13.38 3.53
C PRO A 161 -19.02 13.38 3.70
N ARG A 162 -19.60 14.58 3.66
CA ARG A 162 -21.04 14.81 3.74
C ARG A 162 -21.70 14.79 2.37
N ASN A 163 -20.97 15.26 1.36
CA ASN A 163 -21.43 15.31 -0.02
C ASN A 163 -21.11 14.02 -0.76
N ASP A 164 -21.87 13.76 -1.82
CA ASP A 164 -21.57 12.66 -2.73
C ASP A 164 -20.29 12.97 -3.53
N LEU A 165 -19.34 12.06 -3.50
CA LEU A 165 -18.07 12.12 -4.24
C LEU A 165 -18.00 11.05 -5.34
N THR A 166 -19.11 10.45 -5.72
CA THR A 166 -19.15 9.30 -6.66
C THR A 166 -18.45 9.62 -7.97
N ASP A 167 -18.66 10.80 -8.55
CA ASP A 167 -18.02 11.20 -9.82
C ASP A 167 -16.50 11.31 -9.67
N LEU A 168 -16.01 11.90 -8.57
CA LEU A 168 -14.59 12.02 -8.29
C LEU A 168 -13.94 10.62 -8.08
N LEU A 169 -14.61 9.73 -7.36
CA LEU A 169 -14.12 8.38 -7.14
C LEU A 169 -14.07 7.59 -8.46
N LEU A 170 -15.09 7.72 -9.30
CA LEU A 170 -15.12 7.08 -10.62
C LEU A 170 -14.00 7.59 -11.52
N GLU A 171 -13.79 8.92 -11.58
CA GLU A 171 -12.68 9.51 -12.32
C GLU A 171 -11.32 9.00 -11.82
N THR A 172 -11.17 8.87 -10.49
CA THR A 172 -9.95 8.34 -9.87
C THR A 172 -9.71 6.89 -10.28
N VAL A 173 -10.73 6.03 -10.17
CA VAL A 173 -10.66 4.62 -10.57
C VAL A 173 -10.30 4.49 -12.06
N GLN A 174 -10.92 5.28 -12.92
CA GLN A 174 -10.62 5.30 -14.36
C GLN A 174 -9.18 5.77 -14.64
N THR A 175 -8.68 6.74 -13.87
CA THR A 175 -7.31 7.22 -13.99
C THR A 175 -6.31 6.13 -13.60
N ILE A 176 -6.56 5.42 -12.50
CA ILE A 176 -5.77 4.27 -12.07
C ILE A 176 -5.81 3.15 -13.13
N GLY A 177 -6.99 2.85 -13.69
CA GLY A 177 -7.12 1.84 -14.74
C GLY A 177 -6.26 2.16 -15.97
N LYS A 178 -6.19 3.43 -16.37
CA LYS A 178 -5.33 3.88 -17.51
C LYS A 178 -3.84 3.79 -17.19
N SER A 179 -3.44 3.87 -15.93
CA SER A 179 -2.03 3.73 -15.53
C SER A 179 -1.54 2.28 -15.50
N GLY A 180 -2.47 1.31 -15.50
CA GLY A 180 -2.16 -0.11 -15.37
C GLY A 180 -1.81 -0.56 -13.95
N MET A 181 -1.94 0.30 -12.94
CA MET A 181 -1.67 -0.06 -11.55
C MET A 181 -2.69 -1.07 -11.00
N CYS A 182 -2.25 -1.84 -10.00
CA CYS A 182 -3.06 -2.77 -9.21
C CYS A 182 -3.57 -2.06 -7.95
N ILE A 183 -4.76 -2.45 -7.45
CA ILE A 183 -5.30 -1.94 -6.18
C ILE A 183 -4.87 -2.86 -5.04
N GLU A 184 -4.33 -2.30 -4.01
CA GLU A 184 -4.10 -3.02 -2.77
C GLU A 184 -5.40 -3.21 -1.99
N ILE A 185 -5.67 -4.44 -1.55
CA ILE A 185 -6.67 -4.76 -0.52
C ILE A 185 -5.94 -4.78 0.81
N ASN A 186 -5.97 -3.67 1.51
CA ASN A 186 -5.20 -3.45 2.71
C ASN A 186 -6.03 -3.67 3.96
N THR A 187 -5.61 -4.61 4.79
CA THR A 187 -6.33 -4.98 6.02
C THR A 187 -5.90 -4.18 7.25
N GLY A 188 -4.91 -3.32 7.12
CA GLY A 188 -4.44 -2.43 8.19
C GLY A 188 -5.56 -1.56 8.76
N GLY A 189 -6.48 -1.11 7.91
CA GLY A 189 -7.62 -0.29 8.33
C GLY A 189 -8.56 -0.94 9.34
N LEU A 190 -8.60 -2.28 9.40
CA LEU A 190 -9.36 -3.00 10.43
C LEU A 190 -8.83 -2.73 11.85
N ARG A 191 -7.57 -2.32 11.96
CA ARG A 191 -6.88 -1.99 13.22
C ARG A 191 -6.88 -0.48 13.53
N LYS A 192 -7.47 0.32 12.62
CA LYS A 192 -7.54 1.79 12.74
C LYS A 192 -8.95 2.24 13.13
N PRO A 193 -9.16 3.50 13.55
CA PRO A 193 -10.47 4.00 13.97
C PRO A 193 -11.61 3.84 12.96
N CYS A 194 -11.32 3.73 11.67
CA CYS A 194 -12.34 3.46 10.65
C CYS A 194 -12.88 2.02 10.70
N HIS A 195 -12.12 1.04 11.23
CA HIS A 195 -12.47 -0.37 11.29
C HIS A 195 -12.91 -0.99 9.95
N GLU A 196 -12.34 -0.50 8.85
CA GLU A 196 -12.65 -0.95 7.49
C GLU A 196 -11.39 -1.37 6.73
N ILE A 197 -11.53 -2.28 5.78
CA ILE A 197 -10.51 -2.58 4.78
C ILE A 197 -10.33 -1.35 3.85
N TYR A 198 -9.13 -1.13 3.36
CA TYR A 198 -8.89 -0.22 2.25
C TYR A 198 -8.79 -1.03 0.94
N PRO A 199 -9.47 -0.59 -0.13
CA PRO A 199 -10.52 0.42 -0.14
C PRO A 199 -11.84 -0.07 0.49
N SER A 200 -12.74 0.88 0.78
CA SER A 200 -14.11 0.58 1.20
C SER A 200 -14.83 -0.28 0.16
N GLU A 201 -15.82 -1.08 0.59
CA GLU A 201 -16.58 -1.97 -0.29
C GLU A 201 -17.16 -1.23 -1.51
N LYS A 202 -17.74 -0.03 -1.31
CA LYS A 202 -18.25 0.80 -2.41
C LYS A 202 -17.17 1.12 -3.44
N LEU A 203 -15.99 1.55 -2.98
CA LEU A 203 -14.88 1.91 -3.88
C LEU A 203 -14.27 0.67 -4.53
N LEU A 204 -14.16 -0.44 -3.80
CA LEU A 204 -13.72 -1.72 -4.34
C LEU A 204 -14.64 -2.22 -5.47
N LYS A 205 -15.97 -2.10 -5.28
CA LYS A 205 -16.94 -2.44 -6.33
C LYS A 205 -16.72 -1.59 -7.58
N MET A 206 -16.45 -0.29 -7.42
CA MET A 206 -16.12 0.58 -8.56
C MET A 206 -14.83 0.13 -9.26
N CYS A 207 -13.81 -0.30 -8.50
CA CYS A 207 -12.58 -0.85 -9.07
C CYS A 207 -12.86 -2.12 -9.88
N PHE A 208 -13.66 -3.05 -9.35
CA PHE A 208 -14.06 -4.27 -10.03
C PHE A 208 -14.81 -3.99 -11.33
N ASP A 209 -15.82 -3.11 -11.28
CA ASP A 209 -16.64 -2.74 -12.44
C ASP A 209 -15.82 -2.07 -13.57
N ASN A 210 -14.66 -1.52 -13.23
CA ASN A 210 -13.71 -0.93 -14.18
C ASN A 210 -12.53 -1.87 -14.52
N GLY A 211 -12.57 -3.13 -14.08
CA GLY A 211 -11.58 -4.16 -14.43
C GLY A 211 -10.21 -3.97 -13.81
N LEU A 212 -10.11 -3.27 -12.67
CA LEU A 212 -8.82 -3.08 -11.99
C LEU A 212 -8.40 -4.37 -11.28
N PRO A 213 -7.15 -4.83 -11.45
CA PRO A 213 -6.61 -5.95 -10.70
C PRO A 213 -6.38 -5.60 -9.24
N ILE A 214 -6.37 -6.61 -8.38
CA ILE A 214 -6.14 -6.46 -6.94
C ILE A 214 -4.97 -7.31 -6.46
N THR A 215 -4.35 -6.90 -5.34
CA THR A 215 -3.41 -7.68 -4.55
C THR A 215 -3.69 -7.48 -3.07
N PHE A 216 -3.07 -8.25 -2.17
CA PHE A 216 -3.28 -8.12 -0.72
C PHE A 216 -2.08 -7.51 -0.01
N GLY A 217 -2.38 -6.73 1.03
CA GLY A 217 -1.44 -6.19 1.99
C GLY A 217 -2.02 -6.18 3.40
N SER A 218 -1.24 -6.65 4.38
CA SER A 218 -1.64 -6.54 5.79
C SER A 218 -1.27 -5.21 6.41
N ASP A 219 -0.30 -4.51 5.83
CA ASP A 219 0.27 -3.29 6.41
C ASP A 219 0.81 -3.57 7.82
N ALA A 220 1.55 -4.70 7.90
CA ALA A 220 2.07 -5.22 9.14
C ALA A 220 3.28 -4.41 9.60
N HIS A 221 3.19 -3.81 10.79
CA HIS A 221 4.30 -3.13 11.47
C HIS A 221 4.91 -4.00 12.59
N SER A 222 4.35 -5.17 12.80
CA SER A 222 4.84 -6.20 13.71
C SER A 222 4.48 -7.60 13.20
N PRO A 223 5.19 -8.66 13.62
CA PRO A 223 4.92 -10.02 13.13
C PRO A 223 3.48 -10.47 13.35
N GLU A 224 2.84 -10.04 14.45
CA GLU A 224 1.46 -10.39 14.78
C GLU A 224 0.45 -9.87 13.74
N ASP A 225 0.81 -8.86 12.99
CA ASP A 225 -0.05 -8.24 11.99
C ASP A 225 0.06 -8.90 10.60
N VAL A 226 1.08 -9.72 10.35
CA VAL A 226 1.31 -10.40 9.06
C VAL A 226 0.08 -11.24 8.68
N GLY A 227 -0.57 -10.90 7.56
CA GLY A 227 -1.80 -11.56 7.10
C GLY A 227 -3.01 -11.38 8.01
N ALA A 228 -2.97 -10.47 8.98
CA ALA A 228 -4.09 -10.22 9.88
C ALA A 228 -5.31 -9.72 9.11
N GLY A 229 -6.47 -10.32 9.35
CA GLY A 229 -7.73 -9.93 8.71
C GLY A 229 -7.92 -10.45 7.28
N PHE A 230 -7.00 -11.22 6.72
CA PHE A 230 -7.09 -11.73 5.34
C PHE A 230 -8.34 -12.56 5.05
N HIS A 231 -8.87 -13.30 6.04
CA HIS A 231 -10.15 -14.01 5.86
C HIS A 231 -11.29 -13.03 5.47
N LYS A 232 -11.36 -11.86 6.12
CA LYS A 232 -12.35 -10.83 5.78
C LYS A 232 -12.09 -10.21 4.41
N ALA A 233 -10.82 -10.01 4.06
CA ALA A 233 -10.44 -9.47 2.76
C ALA A 233 -10.81 -10.44 1.62
N VAL A 234 -10.53 -11.74 1.80
CA VAL A 234 -10.90 -12.78 0.82
C VAL A 234 -12.43 -12.86 0.65
N ASP A 235 -13.19 -12.85 1.76
CA ASP A 235 -14.64 -12.88 1.71
C ASP A 235 -15.18 -11.64 0.95
N LEU A 236 -14.67 -10.46 1.27
CA LEU A 236 -15.07 -9.21 0.61
C LEU A 236 -14.78 -9.23 -0.89
N VAL A 237 -13.57 -9.59 -1.32
CA VAL A 237 -13.22 -9.55 -2.75
C VAL A 237 -13.98 -10.59 -3.55
N LYS A 238 -14.25 -11.78 -2.98
CA LYS A 238 -15.12 -12.80 -3.60
C LYS A 238 -16.57 -12.33 -3.71
N GLN A 239 -17.09 -11.67 -2.67
CA GLN A 239 -18.44 -11.09 -2.70
C GLN A 239 -18.58 -10.03 -3.80
N VAL A 240 -17.55 -9.22 -4.02
CA VAL A 240 -17.50 -8.21 -5.09
C VAL A 240 -17.41 -8.84 -6.47
N GLY A 241 -16.78 -10.02 -6.61
CA GLY A 241 -16.72 -10.80 -7.84
C GLY A 241 -15.30 -11.13 -8.33
N TYR A 242 -14.25 -10.78 -7.59
CA TYR A 242 -12.89 -11.16 -7.95
C TYR A 242 -12.68 -12.68 -7.80
N VAL A 243 -11.94 -13.26 -8.72
CA VAL A 243 -11.58 -14.70 -8.74
C VAL A 243 -10.07 -14.94 -8.72
N GLU A 244 -9.30 -13.89 -8.96
CA GLU A 244 -7.84 -13.93 -9.02
C GLU A 244 -7.22 -12.68 -8.39
N ILE A 245 -5.96 -12.78 -8.01
CA ILE A 245 -5.14 -11.69 -7.46
C ILE A 245 -3.84 -11.56 -8.23
N ALA A 246 -3.35 -10.32 -8.29
CA ALA A 246 -2.09 -10.00 -8.94
C ALA A 246 -0.90 -10.39 -8.05
N ARG A 247 0.13 -10.93 -8.70
CA ARG A 247 1.43 -11.22 -8.15
C ARG A 247 2.51 -10.53 -8.98
N PHE A 248 3.63 -10.16 -8.35
CA PHE A 248 4.66 -9.38 -9.01
C PHE A 248 6.04 -10.05 -8.95
N THR A 249 6.79 -9.94 -10.05
CA THR A 249 8.18 -10.35 -10.14
C THR A 249 8.91 -9.40 -11.09
N ARG A 250 9.92 -8.68 -10.59
CA ARG A 250 10.67 -7.68 -11.38
C ARG A 250 9.75 -6.67 -12.07
N ARG A 251 8.72 -6.22 -11.35
CA ARG A 251 7.70 -5.28 -11.81
C ARG A 251 6.77 -5.81 -12.92
N GLU A 252 6.89 -7.08 -13.26
CA GLU A 252 5.95 -7.76 -14.14
C GLU A 252 4.87 -8.45 -13.31
N ARG A 253 3.63 -8.32 -13.76
CA ARG A 253 2.45 -8.86 -13.08
C ARG A 253 1.99 -10.15 -13.72
N ASP A 254 1.74 -11.18 -12.91
CA ASP A 254 0.98 -12.37 -13.24
C ASP A 254 -0.22 -12.53 -12.28
N PHE A 255 -1.06 -13.54 -12.47
CA PHE A 255 -2.26 -13.75 -11.69
C PHE A 255 -2.32 -15.14 -11.10
N VAL A 256 -2.89 -15.25 -9.88
CA VAL A 256 -3.15 -16.50 -9.19
C VAL A 256 -4.58 -16.54 -8.66
N GLU A 257 -5.20 -17.72 -8.61
CA GLU A 257 -6.55 -17.91 -8.09
C GLU A 257 -6.64 -17.58 -6.59
N LEU A 258 -7.82 -17.02 -6.21
CA LEU A 258 -8.21 -16.65 -4.84
C LEU A 258 -8.57 -17.87 -3.99
#